data_23a1fdc5e1b9dea6f2d834a86e81c519
#
_entry.id   23a1fdc5e1b9dea6f2d834a86e81c519
#
_cell.length_a   1.000
_cell.length_b   1.000
_cell.length_c   1.000
_cell.angle_alpha   90.00
_cell.angle_beta   90.00
_cell.angle_gamma   90.00
#
_symmetry.space_group_name_H-M   'P 1'
#
loop_
_entity.id
_entity.type
_entity.pdbx_description
1 polymer ?
#
loop_
_entity_poly.entity_id
_entity_poly.type
_entity_poly.pdbx_seq_one_letter_code
_entity_poly.pdbx_strand_id
1 'polypeptide(L)'
;MALLPLAGATGLSACDPSRVYENNVDLKSPSGDAYVWDVQQRPSFTFAIADTAARYDVYFNVRNASGYGFYNLFLKHTLTGPDGRPAGPALLHQMVLMDPKTGEPRGAGAGDIFDHQFLALPGQHFAKAGTYKLTLEQYMRQNQLPGIMAVGVRVAKVGGK
;
A
#
# COMPACT_ATOMS: atom_id res chain seq x y z
N MET A 1 -40.47 15.55 -36.72
CA MET A 1 -39.06 15.51 -36.29
C MET A 1 -39.06 15.63 -34.76
N ALA A 2 -38.88 14.51 -34.08
CA ALA A 2 -38.80 14.45 -32.60
C ALA A 2 -37.33 14.30 -32.19
N LEU A 3 -36.78 15.28 -31.48
CA LEU A 3 -35.45 15.19 -30.88
C LEU A 3 -35.56 14.37 -29.59
N LEU A 4 -34.85 13.24 -29.53
CA LEU A 4 -34.58 12.52 -28.27
C LEU A 4 -33.44 13.24 -27.51
N PRO A 5 -33.61 13.46 -26.20
CA PRO A 5 -32.47 13.92 -25.39
C PRO A 5 -31.50 12.76 -25.08
N LEU A 6 -30.25 12.95 -25.40
CA LEU A 6 -29.16 12.06 -25.07
C LEU A 6 -28.87 12.21 -23.57
N ALA A 7 -29.29 11.25 -22.75
CA ALA A 7 -28.96 11.22 -21.33
C ALA A 7 -27.50 10.82 -21.14
N GLY A 8 -26.66 11.80 -20.83
CA GLY A 8 -25.27 11.58 -20.45
C GLY A 8 -25.19 10.88 -19.10
N ALA A 9 -24.72 9.64 -19.08
CA ALA A 9 -24.36 8.93 -17.84
C ALA A 9 -23.11 9.56 -17.26
N THR A 10 -23.27 10.44 -16.28
CA THR A 10 -22.16 10.89 -15.42
C THR A 10 -21.76 9.72 -14.54
N GLY A 11 -20.62 9.10 -14.84
CA GLY A 11 -20.01 8.11 -14.00
C GLY A 11 -19.69 8.72 -12.63
N LEU A 12 -20.45 8.34 -11.61
CA LEU A 12 -20.14 8.63 -10.21
C LEU A 12 -18.88 7.85 -9.84
N SER A 13 -17.73 8.53 -9.81
CA SER A 13 -16.55 8.04 -9.10
C SER A 13 -16.98 7.84 -7.64
N ALA A 14 -17.12 6.58 -7.22
CA ALA A 14 -17.41 6.26 -5.83
C ALA A 14 -16.22 6.71 -4.97
N CYS A 15 -16.31 7.91 -4.42
CA CYS A 15 -15.38 8.36 -3.39
C CYS A 15 -15.57 7.44 -2.18
N ASP A 16 -14.54 6.72 -1.78
CA ASP A 16 -14.52 5.96 -0.53
C ASP A 16 -14.41 6.94 0.65
N PRO A 17 -15.51 7.18 1.41
CA PRO A 17 -15.53 8.18 2.47
C PRO A 17 -14.66 7.80 3.67
N SER A 18 -14.28 6.53 3.80
CA SER A 18 -13.39 6.05 4.87
C SER A 18 -11.93 6.38 4.60
N ARG A 19 -11.54 6.58 3.35
CA ARG A 19 -10.17 6.80 2.94
C ARG A 19 -9.66 8.16 3.40
N VAL A 20 -8.67 8.15 4.30
CA VAL A 20 -7.96 9.34 4.78
C VAL A 20 -6.75 9.64 3.91
N TYR A 21 -6.07 8.59 3.46
CA TYR A 21 -4.85 8.69 2.67
C TYR A 21 -4.67 7.45 1.80
N GLU A 22 -4.16 7.62 0.60
CA GLU A 22 -3.63 6.52 -0.21
C GLU A 22 -2.60 7.07 -1.20
N ASN A 23 -1.42 6.46 -1.22
CA ASN A 23 -0.39 6.76 -2.19
C ASN A 23 0.47 5.53 -2.47
N ASN A 24 0.93 5.40 -3.71
CA ASN A 24 1.83 4.34 -4.18
C ASN A 24 3.06 4.98 -4.82
N VAL A 25 4.19 4.31 -4.69
CA VAL A 25 5.48 4.73 -5.25
C VAL A 25 6.01 3.62 -6.15
N ASP A 26 6.35 3.98 -7.38
CA ASP A 26 7.04 3.08 -8.30
C ASP A 26 8.48 2.84 -7.86
N LEU A 27 8.93 1.60 -8.01
CA LEU A 27 10.24 1.14 -7.57
C LEU A 27 11.20 1.05 -8.75
N LYS A 28 12.45 1.47 -8.52
CA LYS A 28 13.54 1.42 -9.50
C LYS A 28 14.84 1.04 -8.80
N SER A 29 15.68 0.27 -9.50
CA SER A 29 17.05 0.04 -9.01
C SER A 29 17.87 1.34 -9.01
N PRO A 30 19.00 1.39 -8.30
CA PRO A 30 19.93 2.52 -8.37
C PRO A 30 20.49 2.76 -9.79
N SER A 31 20.56 1.73 -10.64
CA SER A 31 20.92 1.83 -12.07
C SER A 31 19.77 2.32 -12.96
N GLY A 32 18.57 2.50 -12.40
CA GLY A 32 17.39 2.99 -13.13
C GLY A 32 16.51 1.92 -13.74
N ASP A 33 16.80 0.62 -13.49
CA ASP A 33 15.95 -0.47 -13.95
C ASP A 33 14.61 -0.42 -13.26
N ALA A 34 13.55 -0.34 -14.06
CA ALA A 34 12.18 -0.31 -13.56
C ALA A 34 11.79 -1.64 -12.90
N TYR A 35 10.88 -1.58 -11.94
CA TYR A 35 10.30 -2.75 -11.29
C TYR A 35 11.30 -3.60 -10.49
N VAL A 36 12.29 -2.95 -9.91
CA VAL A 36 13.27 -3.56 -9.01
C VAL A 36 13.27 -2.82 -7.68
N TRP A 37 13.00 -3.52 -6.60
CA TRP A 37 13.10 -2.95 -5.26
C TRP A 37 14.48 -3.21 -4.66
N ASP A 38 15.30 -2.19 -4.61
CA ASP A 38 16.59 -2.23 -3.92
C ASP A 38 16.42 -2.09 -2.40
N VAL A 39 17.20 -2.84 -1.62
CA VAL A 39 17.14 -2.85 -0.15
C VAL A 39 17.43 -1.48 0.47
N GLN A 40 18.16 -0.62 -0.22
CA GLN A 40 18.44 0.76 0.22
C GLN A 40 17.29 1.71 -0.07
N GLN A 41 16.38 1.34 -0.95
CA GLN A 41 15.20 2.14 -1.25
C GLN A 41 14.14 1.90 -0.18
N ARG A 42 13.87 2.94 0.61
CA ARG A 42 12.94 2.92 1.74
C ARG A 42 11.82 3.93 1.51
N PRO A 43 10.80 3.59 0.75
CA PRO A 43 9.67 4.48 0.47
C PRO A 43 9.01 4.93 1.77
N SER A 44 8.74 6.24 1.86
CA SER A 44 8.09 6.86 3.01
C SER A 44 6.80 7.54 2.56
N PHE A 45 5.78 7.41 3.40
CA PHE A 45 4.43 7.89 3.16
C PHE A 45 4.04 8.81 4.31
N THR A 46 3.64 10.03 3.99
CA THR A 46 3.29 11.06 4.97
C THR A 46 1.81 11.34 4.89
N PHE A 47 1.11 11.24 6.02
CA PHE A 47 -0.34 11.47 6.11
C PHE A 47 -0.71 12.20 7.40
N ALA A 48 -1.85 12.90 7.37
CA ALA A 48 -2.35 13.65 8.49
C ALA A 48 -3.48 12.91 9.21
N ILE A 49 -3.43 12.87 10.53
CA ILE A 49 -4.49 12.39 11.41
C ILE A 49 -5.07 13.58 12.15
N ALA A 50 -6.36 13.84 11.98
CA ALA A 50 -7.08 14.90 12.68
C ALA A 50 -7.90 14.37 13.87
N ASP A 51 -8.51 13.20 13.73
CA ASP A 51 -9.42 12.60 14.72
C ASP A 51 -8.70 11.50 15.50
N THR A 52 -8.28 11.83 16.71
CA THR A 52 -7.58 10.89 17.61
C THR A 52 -8.52 9.94 18.37
N ALA A 53 -9.83 10.20 18.36
CA ALA A 53 -10.81 9.30 18.95
C ALA A 53 -11.15 8.12 18.02
N ALA A 54 -10.94 8.28 16.71
CA ALA A 54 -11.19 7.23 15.74
C ALA A 54 -10.13 6.13 15.76
N ARG A 55 -10.52 4.98 15.21
CA ARG A 55 -9.60 3.88 14.86
C ARG A 55 -9.39 3.90 13.36
N TYR A 56 -8.23 3.42 12.94
CA TYR A 56 -7.83 3.42 11.54
C TYR A 56 -7.28 2.07 11.14
N ASP A 57 -7.65 1.62 9.97
CA ASP A 57 -7.01 0.50 9.31
C ASP A 57 -5.91 1.03 8.39
N VAL A 58 -4.70 0.48 8.55
CA VAL A 58 -3.58 0.79 7.68
C VAL A 58 -3.30 -0.41 6.80
N TYR A 59 -3.35 -0.18 5.50
CA TYR A 59 -3.08 -1.20 4.49
C TYR A 59 -1.75 -0.92 3.80
N PHE A 60 -1.07 -1.99 3.43
CA PHE A 60 0.06 -1.91 2.51
C PHE A 60 -0.37 -2.41 1.14
N ASN A 61 -0.10 -1.60 0.13
CA ASN A 61 -0.35 -1.93 -1.26
C ASN A 61 0.95 -2.46 -1.87
N VAL A 62 0.84 -3.54 -2.64
CA VAL A 62 1.97 -4.11 -3.38
C VAL A 62 1.51 -4.41 -4.80
N ARG A 63 2.27 -3.93 -5.79
CA ARG A 63 2.11 -4.32 -7.18
C ARG A 63 3.30 -5.15 -7.62
N ASN A 64 3.03 -6.34 -8.13
CA ASN A 64 4.09 -7.22 -8.65
C ASN A 64 3.78 -7.72 -10.06
N ALA A 65 4.86 -8.04 -10.79
CA ALA A 65 4.78 -8.77 -12.04
C ALA A 65 4.67 -10.28 -11.80
N SER A 66 4.10 -11.01 -12.74
CA SER A 66 4.01 -12.48 -12.72
C SER A 66 5.37 -13.17 -12.61
N GLY A 67 6.43 -12.52 -13.08
CA GLY A 67 7.82 -13.00 -12.99
C GLY A 67 8.51 -12.78 -11.64
N TYR A 68 7.81 -12.28 -10.60
CA TYR A 68 8.39 -12.19 -9.27
C TYR A 68 8.75 -13.58 -8.74
N GLY A 69 9.98 -13.77 -8.31
CA GLY A 69 10.58 -15.08 -8.05
C GLY A 69 10.18 -15.76 -6.72
N PHE A 70 9.32 -15.13 -5.90
CA PHE A 70 8.90 -15.65 -4.59
C PHE A 70 7.39 -15.63 -4.47
N TYR A 71 6.83 -16.55 -3.66
CA TYR A 71 5.40 -16.55 -3.37
C TYR A 71 4.99 -15.50 -2.33
N ASN A 72 5.96 -14.99 -1.56
CA ASN A 72 5.74 -14.03 -0.48
C ASN A 72 6.71 -12.84 -0.56
N LEU A 73 6.38 -11.80 0.20
CA LEU A 73 7.22 -10.64 0.42
C LEU A 73 7.24 -10.33 1.92
N PHE A 74 8.43 -10.20 2.49
CA PHE A 74 8.60 -9.69 3.84
C PHE A 74 8.85 -8.18 3.79
N LEU A 75 7.99 -7.43 4.45
CA LEU A 75 8.09 -5.98 4.64
C LEU A 75 8.24 -5.64 6.11
N LYS A 76 9.16 -4.75 6.41
CA LYS A 76 9.25 -4.11 7.72
C LYS A 76 8.72 -2.68 7.61
N HIS A 77 7.90 -2.27 8.57
CA HIS A 77 7.47 -0.89 8.66
C HIS A 77 8.01 -0.21 9.92
N THR A 78 8.21 1.09 9.82
CA THR A 78 8.40 2.00 10.95
C THR A 78 7.41 3.14 10.84
N LEU A 79 6.83 3.53 11.98
CA LEU A 79 5.88 4.63 12.08
C LEU A 79 6.45 5.71 12.99
N THR A 80 6.57 6.93 12.45
CA THR A 80 7.04 8.12 13.17
C THR A 80 5.87 9.08 13.38
N GLY A 81 5.73 9.56 14.60
CA GLY A 81 4.67 10.49 14.98
C GLY A 81 4.96 11.95 14.67
N PRO A 82 4.01 12.84 14.98
CA PRO A 82 4.14 14.28 14.71
C PRO A 82 5.30 14.97 15.46
N ASP A 83 5.75 14.37 16.56
CA ASP A 83 6.89 14.84 17.35
C ASP A 83 8.25 14.29 16.87
N GLY A 84 8.26 13.58 15.74
CA GLY A 84 9.47 12.95 15.17
C GLY A 84 9.93 11.68 15.89
N ARG A 85 9.16 11.20 16.88
CA ARG A 85 9.47 9.99 17.66
C ARG A 85 8.73 8.77 17.09
N PRO A 86 9.23 7.55 17.35
CA PRO A 86 8.48 6.35 17.02
C PRO A 86 7.07 6.36 17.62
N ALA A 87 6.07 6.10 16.79
CA ALA A 87 4.67 6.02 17.18
C ALA A 87 4.19 4.57 17.38
N GLY A 88 5.11 3.66 17.52
CA GLY A 88 4.88 2.24 17.75
C GLY A 88 6.13 1.43 17.45
N PRO A 89 6.11 0.10 17.71
CA PRO A 89 7.22 -0.77 17.37
C PRO A 89 7.36 -0.92 15.86
N ALA A 90 8.59 -1.08 15.39
CA ALA A 90 8.83 -1.55 14.03
C ALA A 90 8.40 -3.03 13.92
N LEU A 91 7.55 -3.36 12.97
CA LEU A 91 7.02 -4.71 12.80
C LEU A 91 7.35 -5.26 11.42
N LEU A 92 7.60 -6.57 11.40
CA LEU A 92 7.79 -7.35 10.18
C LEU A 92 6.45 -7.97 9.77
N HIS A 93 6.11 -7.83 8.48
CA HIS A 93 4.91 -8.40 7.88
C HIS A 93 5.28 -9.39 6.80
N GLN A 94 4.59 -10.53 6.77
CA GLN A 94 4.64 -11.45 5.65
C GLN A 94 3.40 -11.26 4.77
N MET A 95 3.62 -10.94 3.52
CA MET A 95 2.58 -10.80 2.51
C MET A 95 2.67 -11.97 1.55
N VAL A 96 1.61 -12.76 1.44
CA VAL A 96 1.53 -13.87 0.50
C VAL A 96 0.94 -13.36 -0.80
N LEU A 97 1.78 -13.24 -1.82
CA LEU A 97 1.42 -12.71 -3.14
C LEU A 97 0.88 -13.79 -4.08
N MET A 98 1.35 -15.03 -3.90
CA MET A 98 0.96 -16.18 -4.73
C MET A 98 0.64 -17.36 -3.84
N ASP A 99 -0.18 -18.27 -4.33
CA ASP A 99 -0.37 -19.56 -3.65
C ASP A 99 0.94 -20.36 -3.69
N PRO A 100 1.47 -20.80 -2.55
CA PRO A 100 2.77 -21.48 -2.51
C PRO A 100 2.77 -22.87 -3.17
N LYS A 101 1.59 -23.47 -3.40
CA LYS A 101 1.45 -24.79 -4.02
C LYS A 101 1.19 -24.71 -5.52
N THR A 102 0.35 -23.75 -5.94
CA THR A 102 -0.08 -23.64 -7.34
C THR A 102 0.65 -22.55 -8.10
N GLY A 103 1.24 -21.56 -7.38
CA GLY A 103 1.83 -20.37 -7.99
C GLY A 103 0.80 -19.35 -8.50
N GLU A 104 -0.49 -19.60 -8.25
CA GLU A 104 -1.54 -18.67 -8.66
C GLU A 104 -1.46 -17.36 -7.88
N PRO A 105 -1.51 -16.21 -8.57
CA PRO A 105 -1.54 -14.91 -7.92
C PRO A 105 -2.79 -14.74 -7.05
N ARG A 106 -2.62 -14.16 -5.86
CA ARG A 106 -3.72 -13.87 -4.93
C ARG A 106 -4.26 -12.45 -5.07
N GLY A 107 -3.59 -11.60 -5.82
CA GLY A 107 -4.00 -10.23 -6.08
C GLY A 107 -5.01 -10.10 -7.20
N ALA A 108 -5.60 -8.92 -7.31
CA ALA A 108 -6.39 -8.53 -8.46
C ALA A 108 -5.46 -8.17 -9.61
N GLY A 109 -5.66 -8.75 -10.80
CA GLY A 109 -4.74 -8.53 -11.89
C GLY A 109 -5.38 -8.55 -13.25
N ALA A 110 -4.67 -7.93 -14.21
CA ALA A 110 -4.92 -8.04 -15.63
C ALA A 110 -3.60 -8.36 -16.32
N GLY A 111 -3.53 -9.48 -17.05
CA GLY A 111 -2.30 -9.93 -17.70
C GLY A 111 -1.23 -10.36 -16.68
N ASP A 112 -0.05 -9.74 -16.76
CA ASP A 112 1.13 -10.11 -15.98
C ASP A 112 1.36 -9.22 -14.75
N ILE A 113 0.39 -8.40 -14.37
CA ILE A 113 0.50 -7.44 -13.26
C ILE A 113 -0.60 -7.71 -12.25
N PHE A 114 -0.22 -7.77 -10.97
CA PHE A 114 -1.12 -8.07 -9.86
C PHE A 114 -1.01 -7.03 -8.76
N ASP A 115 -2.16 -6.51 -8.34
CA ASP A 115 -2.31 -5.57 -7.24
C ASP A 115 -2.82 -6.29 -6.00
N HIS A 116 -2.16 -6.01 -4.87
CA HIS A 116 -2.52 -6.54 -3.56
C HIS A 116 -2.72 -5.40 -2.57
N GLN A 117 -3.70 -5.56 -1.70
CA GLN A 117 -3.90 -4.68 -0.55
C GLN A 117 -4.00 -5.52 0.71
N PHE A 118 -3.06 -5.35 1.63
CA PHE A 118 -2.95 -6.10 2.87
C PHE A 118 -3.30 -5.23 4.06
N LEU A 119 -4.23 -5.68 4.89
CA LEU A 119 -4.50 -5.04 6.18
C LEU A 119 -3.32 -5.30 7.13
N ALA A 120 -2.45 -4.32 7.26
CA ALA A 120 -1.20 -4.44 8.03
C ALA A 120 -1.36 -4.05 9.49
N LEU A 121 -2.10 -2.97 9.77
CA LEU A 121 -2.36 -2.48 11.12
C LEU A 121 -3.87 -2.29 11.30
N PRO A 122 -4.58 -3.32 11.78
CA PRO A 122 -6.02 -3.21 12.02
C PRO A 122 -6.32 -2.37 13.25
N GLY A 123 -7.29 -1.46 13.15
CA GLY A 123 -7.77 -0.66 14.27
C GLY A 123 -6.70 0.18 14.96
N GLN A 124 -5.71 0.65 14.24
CA GLN A 124 -4.61 1.48 14.75
C GLN A 124 -5.15 2.73 15.44
N HIS A 125 -4.69 2.99 16.65
CA HIS A 125 -4.94 4.22 17.38
C HIS A 125 -3.78 5.19 17.23
N PHE A 126 -4.07 6.42 16.83
CA PHE A 126 -3.10 7.50 16.75
C PHE A 126 -3.36 8.47 17.92
N ALA A 127 -2.46 8.47 18.91
CA ALA A 127 -2.66 9.21 20.16
C ALA A 127 -2.58 10.73 20.00
N LYS A 128 -1.95 11.22 18.94
CA LYS A 128 -1.75 12.65 18.68
C LYS A 128 -2.30 13.01 17.31
N ALA A 129 -2.97 14.14 17.20
CA ALA A 129 -3.28 14.75 15.91
C ALA A 129 -2.00 15.30 15.28
N GLY A 130 -1.91 15.27 13.97
CA GLY A 130 -0.78 15.79 13.22
C GLY A 130 -0.30 14.86 12.13
N THR A 131 0.91 15.12 11.66
CA THR A 131 1.51 14.42 10.52
C THR A 131 2.33 13.21 10.97
N TYR A 132 2.00 12.06 10.43
CA TYR A 132 2.72 10.80 10.61
C TYR A 132 3.50 10.45 9.36
N LYS A 133 4.63 9.76 9.55
CA LYS A 133 5.43 9.19 8.48
C LYS A 133 5.56 7.68 8.67
N LEU A 134 5.12 6.91 7.68
CA LEU A 134 5.28 5.46 7.63
C LEU A 134 6.32 5.12 6.56
N THR A 135 7.36 4.39 6.95
CA THR A 135 8.43 3.95 6.04
C THR A 135 8.34 2.45 5.86
N LEU A 136 8.43 2.00 4.61
CA LEU A 136 8.47 0.59 4.23
C LEU A 136 9.89 0.19 3.81
N GLU A 137 10.32 -0.98 4.28
CA GLU A 137 11.60 -1.59 3.92
C GLU A 137 11.33 -3.03 3.46
N GLN A 138 11.90 -3.44 2.33
CA GLN A 138 11.91 -4.85 1.97
C GLN A 138 12.86 -5.60 2.94
N TYR A 139 12.43 -6.78 3.39
CA TYR A 139 13.18 -7.60 4.36
C TYR A 139 13.40 -9.03 3.84
N MET A 140 13.70 -9.10 2.55
CA MET A 140 14.07 -10.34 1.87
C MET A 140 15.58 -10.58 1.96
N ARG A 141 16.03 -11.79 1.62
CA ARG A 141 17.46 -12.15 1.64
C ARG A 141 18.24 -11.65 0.43
N GLN A 142 17.59 -10.97 -0.51
CA GLN A 142 18.19 -10.39 -1.70
C GLN A 142 18.20 -8.88 -1.60
N ASN A 143 19.29 -8.25 -2.02
CA ASN A 143 19.44 -6.80 -2.04
C ASN A 143 18.55 -6.15 -3.10
N GLN A 144 18.28 -6.85 -4.19
CA GLN A 144 17.42 -6.39 -5.27
C GLN A 144 16.33 -7.41 -5.52
N LEU A 145 15.09 -6.96 -5.58
CA LEU A 145 13.90 -7.76 -5.83
C LEU A 145 13.30 -7.39 -7.19
N PRO A 146 13.70 -8.07 -8.27
CA PRO A 146 13.04 -7.90 -9.56
C PRO A 146 11.57 -8.35 -9.48
N GLY A 147 10.68 -7.61 -10.14
CA GLY A 147 9.27 -7.94 -10.22
C GLY A 147 8.39 -7.31 -9.15
N ILE A 148 8.93 -6.62 -8.15
CA ILE A 148 8.14 -5.72 -7.29
C ILE A 148 8.14 -4.33 -7.94
N MET A 149 6.98 -3.92 -8.46
CA MET A 149 6.82 -2.76 -9.32
C MET A 149 6.52 -1.49 -8.53
N ALA A 150 5.67 -1.60 -7.51
CA ALA A 150 5.27 -0.48 -6.67
C ALA A 150 4.88 -0.96 -5.28
N VAL A 151 5.05 -0.08 -4.30
CA VAL A 151 4.51 -0.25 -2.96
C VAL A 151 3.78 1.01 -2.52
N GLY A 152 2.84 0.85 -1.60
CA GLY A 152 2.04 1.97 -1.13
C GLY A 152 1.45 1.76 0.25
N VAL A 153 0.83 2.82 0.73
CA VAL A 153 0.12 2.85 2.01
C VAL A 153 -1.25 3.46 1.79
N ARG A 154 -2.27 2.81 2.35
CA ARG A 154 -3.62 3.34 2.48
C ARG A 154 -3.97 3.42 3.97
N VAL A 155 -4.56 4.53 4.37
CA VAL A 155 -5.11 4.73 5.72
C VAL A 155 -6.61 5.00 5.58
N ALA A 156 -7.42 4.21 6.27
CA ALA A 156 -8.86 4.33 6.25
C ALA A 156 -9.42 4.37 7.68
N LYS A 157 -10.43 5.21 7.90
CA LYS A 157 -11.12 5.30 9.19
C LYS A 157 -12.05 4.09 9.37
N VAL A 158 -11.95 3.40 10.50
CA VAL A 158 -12.82 2.25 10.80
C VAL A 158 -14.23 2.74 11.09
N GLY A 159 -15.24 2.10 10.47
CA GLY A 159 -16.65 2.45 10.66
C GLY A 159 -17.10 3.72 9.97
N GLY A 160 -16.31 4.30 9.08
CA GLY A 160 -16.74 5.36 8.16
C GLY A 160 -17.71 4.77 7.12
N LYS A 161 -19.01 4.97 7.33
CA LYS A 161 -20.07 4.74 6.33
C LYS A 161 -20.32 6.05 5.59
#